data_78feb73d3389f0cb3762d6eab1fab101
#
_entry.id   78feb73d3389f0cb3762d6eab1fab101
#
_cell.length_a   1.000
_cell.length_b   1.000
_cell.length_c   1.000
_cell.angle_alpha   90.00
_cell.angle_beta   90.00
_cell.angle_gamma   90.00
#
_symmetry.space_group_name_H-M   'P 1'
#
loop_
_entity.id
_entity.type
_entity.pdbx_description
1 polymer ?
#
loop_
_entity_poly.entity_id
_entity_poly.type
_entity_poly.pdbx_seq_one_letter_code
_entity_poly.pdbx_strand_id
1 'polypeptide(L)'
;MQIVGVVVAGGSSVFARPLTHGSDPHRLAWELGYRIVRPLSATGHGDDLTFTVQVSAHGRRIAERGPQRRRSLDPGLIAKDAERPVVRQRLAAYAIVLSSRGLLATEFSERTAVPHSWGLPGGGIDEGENPSQTVIREAVEETAQQIEISQLLDIQTDHWIGRSPSGVVEDFHAVRIIYAASCPEPTDPVVQDVGGTTASARWVPLQQWHRLHWAAGSRALLERHLSTLATRFGYRRRSAG
;
A
#
# COMPACT_ATOMS: atom_id res chain seq x y z
N MET A 1 -6.59 -8.07 -13.36
CA MET A 1 -5.29 -7.38 -13.10
C MET A 1 -4.14 -8.11 -13.75
N GLN A 2 -3.06 -7.40 -14.09
CA GLN A 2 -1.82 -8.01 -14.60
C GLN A 2 -0.58 -7.29 -14.10
N ILE A 3 0.56 -7.96 -14.18
CA ILE A 3 1.88 -7.39 -13.92
C ILE A 3 2.77 -7.50 -15.16
N VAL A 4 3.45 -6.41 -15.49
CA VAL A 4 4.35 -6.26 -16.63
C VAL A 4 5.75 -5.93 -16.13
N GLY A 5 6.72 -6.79 -16.44
CA GLY A 5 8.13 -6.57 -16.10
C GLY A 5 8.89 -5.93 -17.26
N VAL A 6 9.67 -4.87 -16.98
CA VAL A 6 10.57 -4.22 -17.91
C VAL A 6 11.97 -4.09 -17.31
N VAL A 7 13.03 -4.25 -18.10
CA VAL A 7 14.40 -4.10 -17.58
C VAL A 7 14.76 -2.61 -17.44
N VAL A 8 14.33 -1.81 -18.40
CA VAL A 8 14.55 -0.35 -18.42
C VAL A 8 13.18 0.33 -18.52
N ALA A 9 12.99 1.42 -17.76
CA ALA A 9 11.75 2.21 -17.83
C ALA A 9 11.49 2.68 -19.27
N GLY A 10 10.29 2.44 -19.78
CA GLY A 10 9.92 2.72 -21.19
C GLY A 10 10.44 1.70 -22.21
N GLY A 11 11.19 0.68 -21.78
CA GLY A 11 11.67 -0.40 -22.66
C GLY A 11 10.61 -1.49 -22.89
N SER A 12 10.93 -2.44 -23.76
CA SER A 12 10.08 -3.59 -24.04
C SER A 12 9.89 -4.46 -22.80
N SER A 13 8.70 -5.04 -22.67
CA SER A 13 8.40 -5.96 -21.57
C SER A 13 9.14 -7.29 -21.74
N VAL A 14 9.70 -7.80 -20.65
CA VAL A 14 10.32 -9.12 -20.57
C VAL A 14 9.32 -10.19 -20.14
N PHE A 15 8.24 -9.76 -19.48
CA PHE A 15 7.06 -10.59 -19.23
C PHE A 15 5.80 -9.73 -19.04
N ALA A 16 4.65 -10.33 -19.32
CA ALA A 16 3.34 -9.86 -18.89
C ALA A 16 2.57 -11.07 -18.37
N ARG A 17 2.03 -11.00 -17.16
CA ARG A 17 1.33 -12.12 -16.51
C ARG A 17 0.11 -11.63 -15.72
N PRO A 18 -0.97 -12.42 -15.71
CA PRO A 18 -2.09 -12.16 -14.80
C PRO A 18 -1.64 -12.19 -13.35
N LEU A 19 -2.11 -11.23 -12.56
CA LEU A 19 -2.01 -11.23 -11.10
C LEU A 19 -3.35 -11.75 -10.56
N THR A 20 -3.43 -13.08 -10.41
CA THR A 20 -4.63 -13.76 -9.97
C THR A 20 -4.81 -13.69 -8.46
N HIS A 21 -5.97 -14.10 -7.95
CA HIS A 21 -6.25 -14.16 -6.52
C HIS A 21 -5.15 -14.90 -5.74
N GLY A 22 -4.68 -14.31 -4.65
CA GLY A 22 -3.62 -14.86 -3.82
C GLY A 22 -2.21 -14.80 -4.43
N SER A 23 -2.03 -14.17 -5.59
CA SER A 23 -0.72 -13.99 -6.21
C SER A 23 0.07 -12.86 -5.54
N ASP A 24 1.36 -13.06 -5.36
CA ASP A 24 2.31 -12.05 -4.91
C ASP A 24 3.18 -11.60 -6.09
N PRO A 25 3.27 -10.28 -6.39
CA PRO A 25 4.03 -9.75 -7.52
C PRO A 25 5.52 -10.12 -7.46
N HIS A 26 6.14 -10.05 -6.28
CA HIS A 26 7.56 -10.35 -6.11
C HIS A 26 7.86 -11.83 -6.34
N ARG A 27 6.97 -12.70 -5.85
CA ARG A 27 7.09 -14.13 -6.07
C ARG A 27 6.89 -14.49 -7.53
N LEU A 28 5.88 -13.91 -8.19
CA LEU A 28 5.61 -14.16 -9.61
C LEU A 28 6.81 -13.75 -10.47
N ALA A 29 7.38 -12.56 -10.24
CA ALA A 29 8.58 -12.12 -10.92
C ALA A 29 9.76 -13.09 -10.65
N TRP A 30 9.92 -13.54 -9.41
CA TRP A 30 10.98 -14.48 -9.03
C TRP A 30 10.86 -15.82 -9.75
N GLU A 31 9.67 -16.40 -9.83
CA GLU A 31 9.39 -17.65 -10.55
C GLU A 31 9.70 -17.56 -12.05
N LEU A 32 9.61 -16.33 -12.62
CA LEU A 32 9.98 -16.02 -14.00
C LEU A 32 11.47 -15.73 -14.21
N GLY A 33 12.29 -15.77 -13.15
CA GLY A 33 13.73 -15.50 -13.23
C GLY A 33 14.11 -14.05 -13.02
N TYR A 34 13.22 -13.22 -12.45
CA TYR A 34 13.42 -11.80 -12.24
C TYR A 34 13.20 -11.41 -10.78
N ARG A 35 13.86 -10.31 -10.38
CA ARG A 35 13.61 -9.61 -9.12
C ARG A 35 13.06 -8.22 -9.44
N ILE A 36 11.98 -7.83 -8.78
CA ILE A 36 11.46 -6.46 -8.86
C ILE A 36 12.48 -5.52 -8.20
N VAL A 37 12.92 -4.53 -8.97
CA VAL A 37 13.82 -3.44 -8.50
C VAL A 37 12.98 -2.32 -7.88
N ARG A 38 11.92 -1.91 -8.60
CA ARG A 38 10.94 -0.92 -8.14
C ARG A 38 9.68 -0.97 -9.00
N PRO A 39 8.53 -0.57 -8.48
CA PRO A 39 7.36 -0.32 -9.30
C PRO A 39 7.55 0.97 -10.11
N LEU A 40 6.90 1.05 -11.27
CA LEU A 40 6.96 2.20 -12.18
C LEU A 40 5.60 2.88 -12.31
N SER A 41 4.55 2.09 -12.54
CA SER A 41 3.18 2.61 -12.67
C SER A 41 2.14 1.58 -12.27
N ALA A 42 0.97 2.08 -11.89
CA ALA A 42 -0.28 1.33 -11.77
C ALA A 42 -1.34 2.09 -12.58
N THR A 43 -1.81 1.48 -13.67
CA THR A 43 -2.71 2.10 -14.64
C THR A 43 -3.92 1.22 -14.92
N GLY A 44 -5.05 1.82 -15.29
CA GLY A 44 -6.31 1.12 -15.46
C GLY A 44 -7.12 1.07 -14.16
N HIS A 45 -8.19 0.33 -14.17
CA HIS A 45 -9.15 0.21 -13.05
C HIS A 45 -9.68 -1.23 -12.98
N GLY A 46 -10.14 -1.65 -11.81
CA GLY A 46 -10.75 -2.98 -11.60
C GLY A 46 -9.89 -4.13 -12.14
N ASP A 47 -10.47 -4.97 -12.98
CA ASP A 47 -9.80 -6.13 -13.56
C ASP A 47 -8.76 -5.77 -14.63
N ASP A 48 -8.85 -4.57 -15.23
CA ASP A 48 -7.89 -4.06 -16.23
C ASP A 48 -6.67 -3.38 -15.61
N LEU A 49 -6.58 -3.34 -14.28
CA LEU A 49 -5.44 -2.74 -13.58
C LEU A 49 -4.13 -3.43 -13.96
N THR A 50 -3.18 -2.63 -14.44
CA THR A 50 -1.86 -3.06 -14.90
C THR A 50 -0.78 -2.44 -14.03
N PHE A 51 0.04 -3.29 -13.41
CA PHE A 51 1.24 -2.90 -12.69
C PHE A 51 2.46 -3.05 -13.59
N THR A 52 3.13 -1.94 -13.88
CA THR A 52 4.44 -1.99 -14.55
C THR A 52 5.55 -1.90 -13.52
N VAL A 53 6.48 -2.86 -13.56
CA VAL A 53 7.59 -2.93 -12.62
C VAL A 53 8.92 -3.01 -13.36
N GLN A 54 9.91 -2.28 -12.85
CA GLN A 54 11.29 -2.46 -13.29
C GLN A 54 11.86 -3.71 -12.65
N VAL A 55 12.46 -4.58 -13.46
CA VAL A 55 13.02 -5.84 -13.00
C VAL A 55 14.48 -6.00 -13.41
N SER A 56 15.22 -6.83 -12.66
CA SER A 56 16.54 -7.33 -13.04
C SER A 56 16.52 -8.85 -13.04
N ALA A 57 17.21 -9.48 -14.00
CA ALA A 57 17.38 -10.92 -13.96
C ALA A 57 18.13 -11.32 -12.68
N HIS A 58 17.67 -12.38 -12.01
CA HIS A 58 18.44 -12.99 -10.94
C HIS A 58 19.18 -14.21 -11.49
N GLY A 59 20.53 -14.24 -11.32
CA GLY A 59 21.30 -15.42 -11.66
C GLY A 59 20.84 -16.61 -10.80
N ARG A 60 20.73 -17.80 -11.39
CA ARG A 60 20.43 -19.05 -10.68
C ARG A 60 21.54 -19.39 -9.67
N ARG A 61 21.61 -18.72 -8.55
CA ARG A 61 22.27 -19.26 -7.37
C ARG A 61 21.23 -20.07 -6.61
N ILE A 62 21.39 -21.38 -6.60
CA ILE A 62 20.52 -22.40 -6.00
C ILE A 62 20.25 -22.17 -4.48
N ALA A 63 20.89 -21.19 -3.84
CA ALA A 63 20.82 -20.95 -2.40
C ALA A 63 19.93 -19.76 -1.97
N GLU A 64 19.46 -18.89 -2.86
CA GLU A 64 18.58 -17.82 -2.47
C GLU A 64 17.12 -18.29 -2.46
N ARG A 65 16.54 -18.40 -1.28
CA ARG A 65 15.10 -18.61 -1.16
C ARG A 65 14.38 -17.39 -1.69
N GLY A 66 13.59 -17.58 -2.77
CA GLY A 66 12.68 -16.55 -3.27
C GLY A 66 11.67 -16.09 -2.22
N PRO A 67 10.90 -15.03 -2.50
CA PRO A 67 9.84 -14.56 -1.62
C PRO A 67 8.91 -15.70 -1.22
N GLN A 68 8.69 -15.87 0.08
CA GLN A 68 7.83 -16.94 0.58
C GLN A 68 6.37 -16.57 0.31
N ARG A 69 5.56 -17.57 -0.04
CA ARG A 69 4.11 -17.41 -0.14
C ARG A 69 3.55 -17.13 1.25
N ARG A 70 3.09 -15.91 1.47
CA ARG A 70 2.42 -15.52 2.71
C ARG A 70 0.92 -15.80 2.56
N ARG A 71 0.53 -17.05 2.71
CA ARG A 71 -0.86 -17.38 3.00
C ARG A 71 -0.92 -17.67 4.49
N SER A 72 -1.58 -16.83 5.24
CA SER A 72 -1.85 -17.10 6.65
C SER A 72 -3.24 -17.70 6.83
N LEU A 73 -3.34 -18.65 7.74
CA LEU A 73 -4.61 -19.16 8.22
C LEU A 73 -4.83 -18.53 9.60
N ASP A 74 -6.02 -18.03 9.84
CA ASP A 74 -6.41 -17.54 11.16
C ASP A 74 -6.27 -18.69 12.17
N PRO A 75 -5.44 -18.55 13.23
CA PRO A 75 -5.26 -19.60 14.22
C PRO A 75 -6.53 -19.99 14.95
N GLY A 76 -7.53 -19.10 15.02
CA GLY A 76 -8.83 -19.34 15.60
C GLY A 76 -9.85 -19.96 14.68
N LEU A 77 -9.49 -20.21 13.40
CA LEU A 77 -10.41 -20.75 12.41
C LEU A 77 -10.54 -22.27 12.63
N ILE A 78 -11.59 -22.66 13.35
CA ILE A 78 -12.08 -24.03 13.34
C ILE A 78 -13.04 -24.14 12.16
N ALA A 79 -12.50 -24.52 10.99
CA ALA A 79 -13.33 -24.82 9.82
C ALA A 79 -14.18 -26.05 10.14
N LYS A 80 -15.49 -25.91 10.18
CA LYS A 80 -16.39 -27.07 10.09
C LYS A 80 -16.17 -27.66 8.70
N ASP A 81 -16.05 -28.97 8.59
CA ASP A 81 -15.67 -29.73 7.38
C ASP A 81 -16.43 -29.40 6.08
N ALA A 82 -17.44 -28.55 6.12
CA ALA A 82 -18.31 -28.19 5.00
C ALA A 82 -18.26 -26.70 4.60
N GLU A 83 -17.55 -25.83 5.34
CA GLU A 83 -17.58 -24.40 5.08
C GLU A 83 -16.52 -24.02 4.04
N ARG A 84 -16.96 -23.72 2.80
CA ARG A 84 -16.08 -23.24 1.74
C ARG A 84 -15.84 -21.74 1.92
N PRO A 85 -14.58 -21.28 1.97
CA PRO A 85 -14.29 -19.85 2.06
C PRO A 85 -14.84 -19.07 0.86
N VAL A 86 -15.46 -17.93 1.14
CA VAL A 86 -15.85 -16.98 0.08
C VAL A 86 -14.62 -16.23 -0.39
N VAL A 87 -14.33 -16.31 -1.69
CA VAL A 87 -13.20 -15.60 -2.29
C VAL A 87 -13.49 -14.11 -2.33
N ARG A 88 -12.62 -13.31 -1.72
CA ARG A 88 -12.71 -11.86 -1.73
C ARG A 88 -11.36 -11.24 -2.06
N GLN A 89 -11.37 -10.26 -2.96
CA GLN A 89 -10.23 -9.42 -3.27
C GLN A 89 -10.55 -7.97 -2.98
N ARG A 90 -9.64 -7.28 -2.31
CA ARG A 90 -9.75 -5.84 -2.05
C ARG A 90 -8.54 -5.12 -2.63
N LEU A 91 -8.81 -4.14 -3.47
CA LEU A 91 -7.83 -3.17 -3.94
C LEU A 91 -7.91 -1.93 -3.06
N ALA A 92 -6.75 -1.41 -2.66
CA ALA A 92 -6.67 -0.19 -1.89
C ALA A 92 -5.42 0.61 -2.27
N ALA A 93 -5.49 1.93 -2.17
CA ALA A 93 -4.39 2.81 -2.49
C ALA A 93 -4.12 3.77 -1.32
N TYR A 94 -2.85 3.98 -1.01
CA TYR A 94 -2.38 4.82 0.10
C TYR A 94 -1.22 5.70 -0.33
N ALA A 95 -0.96 6.80 0.40
CA ALA A 95 0.21 7.62 0.15
C ALA A 95 1.00 7.98 1.40
N ILE A 96 2.34 8.01 1.26
CA ILE A 96 3.21 8.75 2.16
C ILE A 96 3.22 10.19 1.65
N VAL A 97 2.50 11.08 2.34
CA VAL A 97 2.34 12.50 1.96
C VAL A 97 3.26 13.36 2.80
N LEU A 98 4.13 14.12 2.15
CA LEU A 98 5.05 15.05 2.79
C LEU A 98 4.71 16.50 2.44
N SER A 99 4.94 17.40 3.40
CA SER A 99 4.78 18.84 3.23
C SER A 99 5.77 19.61 4.10
N SER A 100 5.79 20.95 3.99
CA SER A 100 6.58 21.81 4.92
C SER A 100 6.23 21.58 6.40
N ARG A 101 5.04 21.02 6.70
CA ARG A 101 4.57 20.72 8.07
C ARG A 101 4.96 19.31 8.56
N GLY A 102 5.48 18.45 7.68
CA GLY A 102 5.90 17.09 8.00
C GLY A 102 5.16 16.00 7.23
N LEU A 103 4.90 14.87 7.88
CA LEU A 103 4.19 13.69 7.37
C LEU A 103 2.70 13.79 7.71
N LEU A 104 1.83 13.61 6.72
CA LEU A 104 0.39 13.52 6.94
C LEU A 104 0.04 12.14 7.51
N ALA A 105 -0.72 12.12 8.59
CA ALA A 105 -1.16 10.91 9.26
C ALA A 105 -2.66 10.97 9.57
N THR A 106 -3.32 9.82 9.47
CA THR A 106 -4.74 9.63 9.81
C THR A 106 -4.87 8.67 10.99
N GLU A 107 -5.74 8.94 11.93
CA GLU A 107 -6.04 8.06 13.08
C GLU A 107 -7.27 7.22 12.75
N PHE A 108 -7.18 5.92 12.96
CA PHE A 108 -8.29 5.01 12.71
C PHE A 108 -9.38 5.12 13.78
N SER A 109 -10.63 5.16 13.33
CA SER A 109 -11.80 5.20 14.19
C SER A 109 -12.11 3.83 14.81
N GLU A 110 -13.08 3.79 15.75
CA GLU A 110 -13.60 2.58 16.37
C GLU A 110 -14.19 1.56 15.37
N ARG A 111 -14.43 1.97 14.12
CA ARG A 111 -14.97 1.10 13.06
C ARG A 111 -13.91 0.22 12.38
N THR A 112 -12.64 0.40 12.73
CA THR A 112 -11.54 -0.39 12.16
C THR A 112 -11.13 -1.54 13.08
N ALA A 113 -10.38 -2.51 12.54
CA ALA A 113 -9.82 -3.60 13.33
C ALA A 113 -8.69 -3.16 14.29
N VAL A 114 -8.17 -1.94 14.12
CA VAL A 114 -7.05 -1.39 14.89
C VAL A 114 -7.33 0.07 15.31
N PRO A 115 -8.41 0.30 16.10
CA PRO A 115 -8.81 1.64 16.50
C PRO A 115 -7.67 2.37 17.21
N HIS A 116 -7.67 3.71 17.11
CA HIS A 116 -6.65 4.61 17.68
C HIS A 116 -5.22 4.41 17.17
N SER A 117 -5.00 3.49 16.21
CA SER A 117 -3.72 3.40 15.53
C SER A 117 -3.64 4.44 14.41
N TRP A 118 -2.42 4.88 14.11
CA TRP A 118 -2.17 5.83 13.04
C TRP A 118 -1.88 5.11 11.71
N GLY A 119 -2.43 5.65 10.64
CA GLY A 119 -2.29 5.17 9.28
C GLY A 119 -1.76 6.24 8.32
N LEU A 120 -1.61 5.83 7.08
CA LEU A 120 -1.38 6.72 5.94
C LEU A 120 -2.72 7.05 5.30
N PRO A 121 -2.94 8.26 4.76
CA PRO A 121 -4.15 8.59 4.03
C PRO A 121 -4.34 7.65 2.83
N GLY A 122 -5.58 7.21 2.64
CA GLY A 122 -5.97 6.30 1.57
C GLY A 122 -6.97 5.25 1.99
N GLY A 123 -7.55 4.57 1.02
CA GLY A 123 -8.63 3.61 1.23
C GLY A 123 -8.88 2.68 0.06
N GLY A 124 -10.09 2.13 0.02
CA GLY A 124 -10.54 1.24 -1.05
C GLY A 124 -10.65 1.96 -2.39
N ILE A 125 -10.30 1.28 -3.46
CA ILE A 125 -10.49 1.79 -4.82
C ILE A 125 -11.96 1.58 -5.20
N ASP A 126 -12.65 2.65 -5.53
CA ASP A 126 -14.04 2.60 -5.97
C ASP A 126 -14.15 2.17 -7.43
N GLU A 127 -15.35 1.74 -7.83
CA GLU A 127 -15.62 1.31 -9.18
C GLU A 127 -15.34 2.45 -10.18
N GLY A 128 -14.52 2.16 -11.20
CA GLY A 128 -14.12 3.14 -12.21
C GLY A 128 -12.94 4.04 -11.82
N GLU A 129 -12.50 4.03 -10.57
CA GLU A 129 -11.30 4.76 -10.17
C GLU A 129 -10.02 4.02 -10.54
N ASN A 130 -8.98 4.79 -10.88
CA ASN A 130 -7.62 4.28 -10.87
C ASN A 130 -6.96 4.55 -9.49
N PRO A 131 -5.87 3.83 -9.14
CA PRO A 131 -5.29 3.95 -7.81
C PRO A 131 -4.84 5.37 -7.40
N SER A 132 -4.39 6.20 -8.35
CA SER A 132 -3.96 7.56 -8.04
C SER A 132 -5.15 8.50 -7.76
N GLN A 133 -6.27 8.31 -8.45
CA GLN A 133 -7.51 9.04 -8.19
C GLN A 133 -8.04 8.73 -6.79
N THR A 134 -8.05 7.46 -6.41
CA THR A 134 -8.43 7.03 -5.06
C THR A 134 -7.63 7.76 -3.99
N VAL A 135 -6.29 7.77 -4.10
CA VAL A 135 -5.44 8.41 -3.09
C VAL A 135 -5.71 9.92 -2.99
N ILE A 136 -5.96 10.60 -4.13
CA ILE A 136 -6.28 12.03 -4.13
C ILE A 136 -7.64 12.28 -3.47
N ARG A 137 -8.67 11.49 -3.78
CA ARG A 137 -10.00 11.57 -3.16
C ARG A 137 -9.93 11.34 -1.65
N GLU A 138 -9.31 10.25 -1.23
CA GLU A 138 -9.18 9.87 0.18
C GLU A 138 -8.39 10.93 0.99
N ALA A 139 -7.33 11.51 0.41
CA ALA A 139 -6.60 12.58 1.08
C ALA A 139 -7.49 13.80 1.35
N VAL A 140 -8.41 14.13 0.43
CA VAL A 140 -9.39 15.20 0.65
C VAL A 140 -10.42 14.79 1.70
N GLU A 141 -11.01 13.60 1.59
CA GLU A 141 -12.07 13.12 2.50
C GLU A 141 -11.57 12.94 3.93
N GLU A 142 -10.39 12.34 4.09
CA GLU A 142 -9.82 12.06 5.40
C GLU A 142 -9.09 13.24 6.05
N THR A 143 -8.63 14.22 5.24
CA THR A 143 -7.70 15.25 5.78
C THR A 143 -7.95 16.66 5.26
N ALA A 144 -8.84 16.87 4.30
CA ALA A 144 -9.06 18.13 3.57
C ALA A 144 -7.79 18.68 2.87
N GLN A 145 -6.81 17.81 2.54
CA GLN A 145 -5.57 18.24 1.90
C GLN A 145 -5.59 17.94 0.40
N GLN A 146 -5.11 18.89 -0.40
CA GLN A 146 -4.80 18.69 -1.81
C GLN A 146 -3.39 18.16 -1.96
N ILE A 147 -3.24 17.02 -2.62
CA ILE A 147 -1.96 16.35 -2.77
C ILE A 147 -1.58 16.15 -4.23
N GLU A 148 -0.29 16.07 -4.49
CA GLU A 148 0.30 15.79 -5.80
C GLU A 148 1.07 14.47 -5.74
N ILE A 149 0.65 13.48 -6.53
CA ILE A 149 1.34 12.19 -6.63
C ILE A 149 2.68 12.37 -7.36
N SER A 150 3.75 11.90 -6.74
CA SER A 150 5.10 12.00 -7.32
C SER A 150 5.62 10.70 -7.92
N GLN A 151 5.35 9.57 -7.27
CA GLN A 151 5.77 8.24 -7.76
C GLN A 151 5.03 7.10 -7.08
N LEU A 152 4.97 5.95 -7.76
CA LEU A 152 4.59 4.68 -7.16
C LEU A 152 5.77 4.13 -6.35
N LEU A 153 5.55 3.78 -5.07
CA LEU A 153 6.60 3.31 -4.15
C LEU A 153 6.64 1.79 -4.02
N ASP A 154 5.46 1.19 -3.87
CA ASP A 154 5.35 -0.24 -3.53
C ASP A 154 4.02 -0.82 -3.99
N ILE A 155 4.00 -2.13 -4.20
CA ILE A 155 2.79 -2.93 -4.43
C ILE A 155 2.87 -4.07 -3.43
N GLN A 156 1.99 -4.07 -2.44
CA GLN A 156 1.95 -5.07 -1.38
C GLN A 156 0.74 -5.97 -1.53
N THR A 157 0.91 -7.23 -1.23
CA THR A 157 -0.18 -8.20 -1.20
C THR A 157 -0.16 -8.98 0.10
N ASP A 158 -1.35 -9.18 0.66
CA ASP A 158 -1.57 -10.10 1.78
C ASP A 158 -2.67 -11.08 1.40
N HIS A 159 -2.47 -12.33 1.74
CA HIS A 159 -3.42 -13.40 1.46
C HIS A 159 -3.66 -14.23 2.71
N TRP A 160 -4.88 -14.27 3.19
CA TRP A 160 -5.24 -15.08 4.35
C TRP A 160 -6.61 -15.73 4.21
N ILE A 161 -6.82 -16.83 4.96
CA ILE A 161 -8.13 -17.41 5.20
C ILE A 161 -8.49 -17.18 6.65
N GLY A 162 -9.64 -16.58 6.88
CA GLY A 162 -10.08 -16.24 8.22
C GLY A 162 -11.57 -15.91 8.25
N ARG A 163 -12.07 -15.67 9.46
CA ARG A 163 -13.45 -15.26 9.67
C ARG A 163 -13.55 -13.73 9.67
N SER A 164 -14.40 -13.21 8.79
CA SER A 164 -14.72 -11.78 8.77
C SER A 164 -15.50 -11.35 10.02
N PRO A 165 -15.57 -10.05 10.33
CA PRO A 165 -16.40 -9.54 11.42
C PRO A 165 -17.87 -9.93 11.31
N SER A 166 -18.39 -10.18 10.11
CA SER A 166 -19.74 -10.69 9.87
C SER A 166 -19.90 -12.20 10.09
N GLY A 167 -18.82 -12.90 10.45
CA GLY A 167 -18.82 -14.34 10.73
C GLY A 167 -18.61 -15.23 9.51
N VAL A 168 -18.49 -14.68 8.29
CA VAL A 168 -18.25 -15.44 7.06
C VAL A 168 -16.77 -15.84 6.98
N VAL A 169 -16.50 -17.10 6.63
CA VAL A 169 -15.12 -17.53 6.31
C VAL A 169 -14.75 -17.02 4.93
N GLU A 170 -13.67 -16.24 4.86
CA GLU A 170 -13.20 -15.60 3.65
C GLU A 170 -11.81 -16.09 3.26
N ASP A 171 -11.61 -16.35 1.97
CA ASP A 171 -10.30 -16.44 1.32
C ASP A 171 -9.99 -15.04 0.77
N PHE A 172 -9.29 -14.24 1.57
CA PHE A 172 -9.14 -12.80 1.38
C PHE A 172 -7.76 -12.46 0.81
N HIS A 173 -7.76 -11.74 -0.29
CA HIS A 173 -6.56 -11.22 -0.93
C HIS A 173 -6.60 -9.68 -0.97
N ALA A 174 -5.76 -9.03 -0.19
CA ALA A 174 -5.57 -7.59 -0.24
C ALA A 174 -4.41 -7.22 -1.18
N VAL A 175 -4.65 -6.26 -2.07
CA VAL A 175 -3.62 -5.63 -2.89
C VAL A 175 -3.57 -4.15 -2.54
N ARG A 176 -2.43 -3.68 -2.02
CA ARG A 176 -2.22 -2.29 -1.61
C ARG A 176 -1.21 -1.62 -2.52
N ILE A 177 -1.60 -0.49 -3.05
CA ILE A 177 -0.80 0.32 -3.98
C ILE A 177 -0.34 1.55 -3.22
N ILE A 178 0.97 1.72 -3.07
CA ILE A 178 1.54 2.74 -2.20
C ILE A 178 2.23 3.81 -3.03
N TYR A 179 1.83 5.07 -2.84
CA TYR A 179 2.40 6.22 -3.52
C TYR A 179 3.23 7.09 -2.57
N ALA A 180 4.17 7.85 -3.15
CA ALA A 180 4.69 9.06 -2.55
C ALA A 180 3.92 10.25 -3.12
N ALA A 181 3.60 11.20 -2.26
CA ALA A 181 2.94 12.43 -2.64
C ALA A 181 3.49 13.62 -1.86
N SER A 182 3.27 14.82 -2.39
CA SER A 182 3.50 16.08 -1.70
C SER A 182 2.19 16.83 -1.48
N CYS A 183 2.15 17.66 -0.45
CA CYS A 183 1.12 18.66 -0.27
C CYS A 183 1.80 20.04 -0.33
N PRO A 184 1.70 20.76 -1.48
CA PRO A 184 2.37 22.05 -1.66
C PRO A 184 1.86 23.12 -0.69
N GLU A 185 0.56 23.16 -0.45
CA GLU A 185 -0.13 24.14 0.38
C GLU A 185 -0.81 23.49 1.58
N PRO A 186 -0.04 23.04 2.59
CA PRO A 186 -0.59 22.32 3.73
C PRO A 186 -1.38 23.25 4.66
N THR A 187 -2.63 22.86 4.93
CA THR A 187 -3.52 23.50 5.92
C THR A 187 -3.63 22.63 7.19
N ASP A 188 -4.42 23.07 8.17
CA ASP A 188 -4.77 22.19 9.29
C ASP A 188 -5.69 21.07 8.80
N PRO A 189 -5.34 19.80 9.05
CA PRO A 189 -6.15 18.69 8.57
C PRO A 189 -7.54 18.66 9.21
N VAL A 190 -8.55 18.39 8.40
CA VAL A 190 -9.95 18.26 8.81
C VAL A 190 -10.54 17.00 8.18
N VAL A 191 -11.08 16.10 9.00
CA VAL A 191 -11.81 14.93 8.50
C VAL A 191 -13.16 15.37 7.95
N GLN A 192 -13.41 15.12 6.66
CA GLN A 192 -14.67 15.46 5.99
C GLN A 192 -15.64 14.28 5.97
N ASP A 193 -15.15 13.04 5.90
CA ASP A 193 -15.97 11.82 5.98
C ASP A 193 -16.36 11.53 7.45
N VAL A 194 -17.34 12.28 7.94
CA VAL A 194 -17.82 12.15 9.31
C VAL A 194 -18.49 10.79 9.52
N GLY A 195 -17.93 10.01 10.42
CA GLY A 195 -18.43 8.67 10.74
C GLY A 195 -17.82 7.57 9.86
N GLY A 196 -16.80 7.86 9.08
CA GLY A 196 -15.98 6.90 8.32
C GLY A 196 -14.97 6.14 9.18
N THR A 197 -13.95 5.63 8.52
CA THR A 197 -12.87 4.86 9.17
C THR A 197 -11.77 5.74 9.77
N THR A 198 -11.76 7.04 9.50
CA THR A 198 -10.80 8.02 10.01
C THR A 198 -11.43 8.86 11.12
N ALA A 199 -10.82 8.85 12.31
CA ALA A 199 -11.27 9.60 13.47
C ALA A 199 -10.65 11.00 13.52
N SER A 200 -9.38 11.13 13.18
CA SER A 200 -8.64 12.40 13.18
C SER A 200 -7.49 12.36 12.16
N ALA A 201 -6.97 13.53 11.84
CA ALA A 201 -5.80 13.66 10.97
C ALA A 201 -4.87 14.75 11.47
N ARG A 202 -3.55 14.61 11.24
CA ARG A 202 -2.57 15.65 11.60
C ARG A 202 -1.29 15.59 10.79
N TRP A 203 -0.59 16.70 10.77
CA TRP A 203 0.81 16.77 10.35
C TRP A 203 1.73 16.36 11.48
N VAL A 204 2.62 15.41 11.22
CA VAL A 204 3.59 14.88 12.18
C VAL A 204 4.99 15.34 11.78
N PRO A 205 5.70 16.10 12.63
CA PRO A 205 7.08 16.45 12.35
C PRO A 205 7.91 15.20 12.07
N LEU A 206 8.74 15.22 11.01
CA LEU A 206 9.49 14.04 10.57
C LEU A 206 10.39 13.41 11.65
N GLN A 207 10.87 14.21 12.59
CA GLN A 207 11.69 13.71 13.71
C GLN A 207 10.87 12.99 14.78
N GLN A 208 9.54 13.13 14.73
CA GLN A 208 8.61 12.61 15.76
C GLN A 208 7.70 11.49 15.25
N TRP A 209 7.77 11.12 13.96
CA TRP A 209 6.86 10.12 13.40
C TRP A 209 6.86 8.82 14.20
N HIS A 210 8.02 8.37 14.68
CA HIS A 210 8.19 7.14 15.44
C HIS A 210 7.50 7.14 16.82
N ARG A 211 7.05 8.31 17.30
CA ARG A 211 6.34 8.45 18.59
C ARG A 211 4.87 8.07 18.49
N LEU A 212 4.32 7.96 17.27
CA LEU A 212 2.95 7.55 17.08
C LEU A 212 2.81 6.02 17.10
N HIS A 213 1.68 5.57 17.59
CA HIS A 213 1.30 4.16 17.51
C HIS A 213 0.76 3.86 16.11
N TRP A 214 1.64 3.62 15.17
CA TRP A 214 1.30 3.27 13.80
C TRP A 214 0.75 1.85 13.69
N ALA A 215 -0.26 1.64 12.84
CA ALA A 215 -0.61 0.33 12.37
C ALA A 215 0.61 -0.34 11.71
N ALA A 216 0.78 -1.64 11.92
CA ALA A 216 2.00 -2.37 11.55
C ALA A 216 2.41 -2.20 10.07
N GLY A 217 1.43 -2.23 9.14
CA GLY A 217 1.68 -2.02 7.71
C GLY A 217 2.20 -0.61 7.40
N SER A 218 1.58 0.42 7.97
CA SER A 218 2.00 1.82 7.80
C SER A 218 3.38 2.06 8.39
N ARG A 219 3.66 1.50 9.58
CA ARG A 219 4.97 1.58 10.20
C ARG A 219 6.07 0.99 9.32
N ALA A 220 5.87 -0.22 8.79
CA ALA A 220 6.84 -0.88 7.92
C ALA A 220 7.12 -0.10 6.63
N LEU A 221 6.08 0.55 6.05
CA LEU A 221 6.24 1.43 4.89
C LEU A 221 7.08 2.67 5.22
N LEU A 222 6.80 3.32 6.35
CA LEU A 222 7.55 4.49 6.80
C LEU A 222 9.02 4.14 7.09
N GLU A 223 9.28 3.04 7.78
CA GLU A 223 10.65 2.56 8.05
C GLU A 223 11.44 2.32 6.76
N ARG A 224 10.77 1.82 5.72
CA ARG A 224 11.40 1.52 4.41
C ARG A 224 11.64 2.75 3.55
N HIS A 225 10.70 3.68 3.51
CA HIS A 225 10.67 4.71 2.48
C HIS A 225 10.91 6.14 2.97
N LEU A 226 10.55 6.45 4.23
CA LEU A 226 10.46 7.83 4.70
C LEU A 226 11.80 8.58 4.66
N SER A 227 12.92 7.94 5.01
CA SER A 227 14.22 8.60 5.01
C SER A 227 14.66 9.03 3.60
N THR A 228 14.44 8.18 2.61
CA THR A 228 14.75 8.47 1.21
C THR A 228 13.85 9.58 0.67
N LEU A 229 12.56 9.53 0.97
CA LEU A 229 11.60 10.57 0.58
C LEU A 229 11.93 11.91 1.22
N ALA A 230 12.21 11.94 2.53
CA ALA A 230 12.57 13.16 3.24
C ALA A 230 13.80 13.85 2.63
N THR A 231 14.82 13.09 2.25
CA THR A 231 16.01 13.62 1.58
C THR A 231 15.66 14.21 0.21
N ARG A 232 14.79 13.55 -0.54
CA ARG A 232 14.37 13.99 -1.89
C ARG A 232 13.53 15.27 -1.87
N PHE A 233 12.69 15.44 -0.83
CA PHE A 233 11.88 16.64 -0.60
C PHE A 233 12.64 17.76 0.11
N GLY A 234 13.98 17.66 0.25
CA GLY A 234 14.82 18.72 0.81
C GLY A 234 14.76 18.84 2.33
N TYR A 235 14.16 17.87 3.03
CA TYR A 235 14.22 17.80 4.49
C TYR A 235 15.63 17.35 4.94
N ARG A 236 16.59 18.29 4.96
CA ARG A 236 17.88 18.05 5.59
C ARG A 236 17.66 17.86 7.10
N ARG A 237 18.25 16.79 7.67
CA ARG A 237 18.46 16.72 9.12
C ARG A 237 19.16 18.01 9.52
N ARG A 238 18.48 18.89 10.26
CA ARG A 238 19.21 19.88 11.05
C ARG A 238 19.97 19.04 12.06
N SER A 239 21.30 18.94 11.88
CA SER A 239 22.20 18.46 12.92
C SER A 239 21.94 19.35 14.14
N ALA A 240 21.52 18.73 15.25
CA ALA A 240 21.50 19.37 16.54
C ALA A 240 22.96 19.77 16.83
N GLY A 241 23.25 21.07 16.79
CA GLY A 241 24.45 21.66 17.37
C GLY A 241 24.27 21.80 18.86
#